data_cacc9c12a31b4afca8aef916c9b70639
#
_entry.id   cacc9c12a31b4afca8aef916c9b70639
#
_cell.length_a   1.000
_cell.length_b   1.000
_cell.length_c   1.000
_cell.angle_alpha   90.00
_cell.angle_beta   90.00
_cell.angle_gamma   90.00
#
_symmetry.space_group_name_H-M   'P 1'
#
loop_
_entity.id
_entity.type
_entity.pdbx_description
1 polymer ?
#
loop_
_entity_poly.entity_id
_entity_poly.type
_entity_poly.pdbx_seq_one_letter_code
_entity_poly.pdbx_strand_id
1 'polypeptide(L)'
;MICYEASLTYQLVHFDASDPLTTTKQVLAHMTHGVPETNQETFWILAMNPKRRPICRQRLASGPVVAVHVGVQKIFLSLGLAEAKSFACLRTQPTGSVQPTLADGRLLFQIREMARLCQIEFVDYFIARLDSHRFYSWRESDRRAA
;
A
#
# COMPACT_ATOMS: atom_id res chain seq x y z
N MET A 1 -24.48 4.18 -26.74
CA MET A 1 -23.49 3.82 -25.73
C MET A 1 -22.16 4.49 -26.06
N ILE A 2 -21.53 5.09 -25.09
CA ILE A 2 -20.20 5.71 -25.25
C ILE A 2 -19.16 4.79 -24.60
N CYS A 3 -18.09 4.50 -25.34
CA CYS A 3 -16.97 3.70 -24.83
C CYS A 3 -15.73 4.58 -24.77
N TYR A 4 -15.01 4.51 -23.66
CA TYR A 4 -13.78 5.26 -23.44
C TYR A 4 -12.57 4.32 -23.51
N GLU A 5 -11.52 4.76 -24.17
CA GLU A 5 -10.24 4.09 -24.13
C GLU A 5 -9.46 4.61 -22.91
N ALA A 6 -8.98 3.70 -22.07
CA ALA A 6 -8.21 4.06 -20.90
C ALA A 6 -6.71 3.92 -21.17
N SER A 7 -5.94 4.83 -20.62
CA SER A 7 -4.47 4.75 -20.66
C SER A 7 -3.89 4.97 -19.28
N LEU A 8 -2.71 4.39 -19.03
CA LEU A 8 -1.98 4.55 -17.78
C LEU A 8 -0.70 5.33 -18.06
N THR A 9 -0.49 6.40 -17.30
CA THR A 9 0.75 7.19 -17.35
C THR A 9 1.44 7.18 -15.99
N TYR A 10 2.79 7.18 -16.01
CA TYR A 10 3.61 7.19 -14.82
C TYR A 10 4.36 8.51 -14.71
N GLN A 11 4.44 9.04 -13.48
CA GLN A 11 5.28 10.18 -13.15
C GLN A 11 6.47 9.70 -12.33
N LEU A 12 7.67 10.06 -12.75
CA LEU A 12 8.87 9.71 -11.99
C LEU A 12 8.93 10.50 -10.68
N VAL A 13 8.93 9.81 -9.56
CA VAL A 13 9.00 10.42 -8.22
C VAL A 13 10.26 10.03 -7.45
N HIS A 14 11.03 9.05 -7.95
CA HIS A 14 12.22 8.55 -7.26
C HIS A 14 13.20 7.94 -8.26
N PHE A 15 14.50 8.22 -8.07
CA PHE A 15 15.54 7.79 -9.00
C PHE A 15 16.24 6.49 -8.60
N ASP A 16 16.26 6.14 -7.31
CA ASP A 16 17.07 5.04 -6.78
C ASP A 16 16.28 3.73 -6.65
N ALA A 17 15.31 3.52 -7.52
CA ALA A 17 14.43 2.35 -7.48
C ALA A 17 15.04 1.08 -8.09
N SER A 18 16.34 1.04 -8.30
CA SER A 18 17.00 -0.09 -8.96
C SER A 18 17.18 -1.32 -8.06
N ASP A 19 17.27 -1.12 -6.75
CA ASP A 19 17.53 -2.19 -5.81
C ASP A 19 16.25 -2.84 -5.28
N PRO A 20 16.27 -4.17 -5.06
CA PRO A 20 15.13 -4.85 -4.45
C PRO A 20 14.87 -4.36 -3.03
N LEU A 21 13.58 -4.22 -2.67
CA LEU A 21 13.17 -3.87 -1.32
C LEU A 21 13.00 -5.15 -0.50
N THR A 22 14.01 -5.49 0.30
CA THR A 22 14.08 -6.77 0.99
C THR A 22 13.68 -6.71 2.46
N THR A 23 13.69 -5.52 3.06
CA THR A 23 13.34 -5.36 4.48
C THR A 23 12.07 -4.52 4.65
N THR A 24 11.39 -4.73 5.78
CA THR A 24 10.22 -3.93 6.17
C THR A 24 10.52 -2.43 6.13
N LYS A 25 11.65 -2.03 6.66
CA LYS A 25 12.04 -0.61 6.72
C LYS A 25 12.27 -0.02 5.32
N GLN A 26 12.88 -0.78 4.41
CA GLN A 26 13.08 -0.33 3.04
C GLN A 26 11.75 -0.12 2.31
N VAL A 27 10.82 -1.06 2.45
CA VAL A 27 9.49 -0.95 1.83
C VAL A 27 8.76 0.27 2.38
N LEU A 28 8.71 0.43 3.69
CA LEU A 28 8.04 1.57 4.33
C LEU A 28 8.68 2.90 3.93
N ALA A 29 10.00 2.98 3.93
CA ALA A 29 10.71 4.20 3.53
C ALA A 29 10.38 4.59 2.09
N HIS A 30 10.31 3.61 1.19
CA HIS A 30 9.94 3.87 -0.20
C HIS A 30 8.50 4.35 -0.33
N MET A 31 7.59 3.78 0.46
CA MET A 31 6.18 4.16 0.43
C MET A 31 5.92 5.55 1.02
N THR A 32 6.74 6.00 1.96
CA THR A 32 6.54 7.29 2.63
C THR A 32 7.41 8.43 2.07
N HIS A 33 8.39 8.12 1.22
CA HIS A 33 9.29 9.12 0.67
C HIS A 33 8.53 10.22 -0.08
N GLY A 34 8.70 11.47 0.37
CA GLY A 34 8.08 12.62 -0.28
C GLY A 34 6.56 12.71 -0.16
N VAL A 35 5.93 11.85 0.65
CA VAL A 35 4.50 11.95 0.91
C VAL A 35 4.25 13.12 1.87
N PRO A 36 3.44 14.12 1.48
CA PRO A 36 3.20 15.27 2.34
C PRO A 36 2.31 14.89 3.53
N GLU A 37 2.60 15.49 4.68
CA GLU A 37 1.71 15.43 5.82
C GLU A 37 0.39 16.13 5.48
N THR A 38 -0.72 15.50 5.84
CA THR A 38 -2.06 16.08 5.70
C THR A 38 -2.83 15.86 6.99
N ASN A 39 -3.96 16.54 7.13
CA ASN A 39 -4.89 16.32 8.23
C ASN A 39 -5.89 15.19 7.97
N GLN A 40 -5.71 14.46 6.85
CA GLN A 40 -6.57 13.36 6.48
C GLN A 40 -5.77 12.07 6.44
N GLU A 41 -6.46 10.93 6.62
CA GLU A 41 -5.90 9.63 6.31
C GLU A 41 -5.72 9.50 4.80
N THR A 42 -4.68 8.79 4.39
CA THR A 42 -4.48 8.43 2.97
C THR A 42 -4.17 6.94 2.88
N PHE A 43 -4.55 6.34 1.76
CA PHE A 43 -4.29 4.94 1.49
C PHE A 43 -3.50 4.80 0.19
N TRP A 44 -2.39 4.05 0.27
CA TRP A 44 -1.43 3.89 -0.82
C TRP A 44 -1.16 2.42 -1.08
N ILE A 45 -0.83 2.12 -2.33
CA ILE A 45 -0.22 0.85 -2.71
C ILE A 45 1.16 1.11 -3.32
N LEU A 46 2.04 0.14 -3.14
CA LEU A 46 3.31 0.06 -3.85
C LEU A 46 3.30 -1.23 -4.67
N ALA A 47 3.27 -1.09 -5.98
CA ALA A 47 3.37 -2.20 -6.91
C ALA A 47 4.84 -2.51 -7.17
N MET A 48 5.21 -3.79 -7.14
CA MET A 48 6.57 -4.25 -7.33
C MET A 48 6.59 -5.44 -8.30
N ASN A 49 7.74 -5.67 -8.92
CA ASN A 49 7.98 -6.85 -9.75
C ASN A 49 8.28 -8.09 -8.88
N PRO A 50 8.47 -9.29 -9.46
CA PRO A 50 8.76 -10.50 -8.67
C PRO A 50 10.02 -10.41 -7.81
N LYS A 51 10.97 -9.56 -8.18
CA LYS A 51 12.21 -9.32 -7.44
C LYS A 51 12.08 -8.21 -6.41
N ARG A 52 10.85 -7.76 -6.12
CA ARG A 52 10.54 -6.66 -5.19
C ARG A 52 11.17 -5.33 -5.59
N ARG A 53 11.34 -5.09 -6.87
CA ARG A 53 11.73 -3.78 -7.38
C ARG A 53 10.48 -2.95 -7.62
N PRO A 54 10.45 -1.69 -7.15
CA PRO A 54 9.29 -0.84 -7.31
C PRO A 54 8.93 -0.59 -8.77
N ILE A 55 7.63 -0.66 -9.08
CA ILE A 55 7.07 -0.27 -10.37
C ILE A 55 6.42 1.09 -10.23
N CYS A 56 5.47 1.23 -9.30
CA CYS A 56 4.81 2.50 -9.05
C CYS A 56 4.20 2.53 -7.63
N ARG A 57 4.03 3.74 -7.14
CA ARG A 57 3.31 4.04 -5.90
C ARG A 57 2.07 4.84 -6.27
N GLN A 58 0.92 4.46 -5.72
CA GLN A 58 -0.34 5.09 -6.07
C GLN A 58 -1.18 5.37 -4.83
N ARG A 59 -1.66 6.61 -4.71
CA ARG A 59 -2.66 6.95 -3.71
C ARG A 59 -4.05 6.54 -4.22
N LEU A 60 -4.74 5.70 -3.47
CA LEU A 60 -6.06 5.19 -3.85
C LEU A 60 -7.22 5.93 -3.18
N ALA A 61 -6.99 6.49 -2.00
CA ALA A 61 -8.05 7.16 -1.25
C ALA A 61 -7.45 8.19 -0.28
N SER A 62 -8.26 9.19 0.05
CA SER A 62 -7.97 10.16 1.12
C SER A 62 -9.29 10.57 1.77
N GLY A 63 -9.22 10.94 3.06
CA GLY A 63 -10.39 11.36 3.83
C GLY A 63 -10.42 10.68 5.18
N PRO A 64 -11.56 10.75 5.91
CA PRO A 64 -11.70 10.00 7.14
C PRO A 64 -11.95 8.52 6.86
N VAL A 65 -11.39 7.64 7.69
CA VAL A 65 -11.64 6.19 7.69
C VAL A 65 -11.43 5.54 6.31
N VAL A 66 -10.28 5.79 5.67
CA VAL A 66 -10.00 5.32 4.30
C VAL A 66 -10.04 3.79 4.17
N ALA A 67 -9.73 3.04 5.23
CA ALA A 67 -9.79 1.58 5.20
C ALA A 67 -11.21 1.05 4.97
N VAL A 68 -12.24 1.83 5.30
CA VAL A 68 -13.64 1.51 4.99
C VAL A 68 -13.96 1.77 3.52
N HIS A 69 -13.37 2.81 2.95
CA HIS A 69 -13.78 3.34 1.64
C HIS A 69 -12.94 2.84 0.47
N VAL A 70 -11.69 2.42 0.70
CA VAL A 70 -10.79 2.07 -0.40
C VAL A 70 -11.25 0.82 -1.17
N GLY A 71 -11.71 -0.21 -0.47
CA GLY A 71 -12.20 -1.43 -1.07
C GLY A 71 -11.13 -2.28 -1.76
N VAL A 72 -11.24 -3.60 -1.65
CA VAL A 72 -10.29 -4.55 -2.22
C VAL A 72 -10.31 -4.52 -3.74
N GLN A 73 -11.47 -4.25 -4.35
CA GLN A 73 -11.59 -4.18 -5.81
C GLN A 73 -10.69 -3.10 -6.41
N LYS A 74 -10.70 -1.90 -5.81
CA LYS A 74 -9.87 -0.79 -6.30
C LYS A 74 -8.38 -1.09 -6.18
N ILE A 75 -7.98 -1.72 -5.09
CA ILE A 75 -6.59 -2.15 -4.87
C ILE A 75 -6.14 -3.08 -5.99
N PHE A 76 -6.88 -4.15 -6.25
CA PHE A 76 -6.47 -5.17 -7.21
C PHE A 76 -6.62 -4.73 -8.66
N LEU A 77 -7.58 -3.86 -8.97
CA LEU A 77 -7.66 -3.23 -10.28
C LEU A 77 -6.39 -2.41 -10.55
N SER A 78 -5.95 -1.63 -9.58
CA SER A 78 -4.74 -0.81 -9.70
C SER A 78 -3.48 -1.68 -9.81
N LEU A 79 -3.38 -2.76 -9.04
CA LEU A 79 -2.28 -3.71 -9.13
C LEU A 79 -2.24 -4.40 -10.49
N GLY A 80 -3.39 -4.77 -11.03
CA GLY A 80 -3.50 -5.37 -12.36
C GLY A 80 -3.04 -4.44 -13.46
N LEU A 81 -3.46 -3.17 -13.41
CA LEU A 81 -3.04 -2.16 -14.37
C LEU A 81 -1.53 -1.91 -14.33
N ALA A 82 -0.91 -2.00 -13.16
CA ALA A 82 0.53 -1.87 -12.99
C ALA A 82 1.29 -3.17 -13.32
N GLU A 83 0.59 -4.25 -13.61
CA GLU A 83 1.18 -5.57 -13.83
C GLU A 83 2.04 -6.03 -12.64
N ALA A 84 1.59 -5.72 -11.43
CA ALA A 84 2.30 -6.04 -10.20
C ALA A 84 2.38 -7.54 -9.97
N LYS A 85 3.52 -8.02 -9.48
CA LYS A 85 3.73 -9.39 -9.04
C LYS A 85 3.92 -9.50 -7.52
N SER A 86 4.22 -8.38 -6.89
CA SER A 86 4.23 -8.20 -5.44
C SER A 86 3.77 -6.79 -5.09
N PHE A 87 3.33 -6.59 -3.85
CA PHE A 87 2.81 -5.29 -3.43
C PHE A 87 2.79 -5.13 -1.92
N ALA A 88 2.75 -3.87 -1.50
CA ALA A 88 2.51 -3.49 -0.12
C ALA A 88 1.43 -2.40 -0.07
N CYS A 89 0.77 -2.29 1.08
CA CYS A 89 -0.24 -1.27 1.35
C CYS A 89 0.21 -0.37 2.49
N LEU A 90 -0.20 0.89 2.45
CA LEU A 90 0.07 1.87 3.51
C LEU A 90 -1.18 2.70 3.76
N ARG A 91 -1.60 2.75 5.02
CA ARG A 91 -2.55 3.75 5.50
C ARG A 91 -1.80 4.77 6.35
N THR A 92 -1.87 6.04 5.99
CA THR A 92 -1.30 7.10 6.83
C THR A 92 -2.34 7.55 7.86
N GLN A 93 -1.87 7.76 9.08
CA GLN A 93 -2.69 8.20 10.20
C GLN A 93 -2.20 9.58 10.66
N PRO A 94 -2.99 10.66 10.50
CA PRO A 94 -2.53 12.01 10.85
C PRO A 94 -2.25 12.19 12.34
N THR A 95 -3.07 11.59 13.18
CA THR A 95 -2.97 11.72 14.64
C THR A 95 -3.32 10.40 15.30
N GLY A 96 -2.91 10.26 16.56
CA GLY A 96 -3.30 9.13 17.39
C GLY A 96 -2.50 7.87 17.15
N SER A 97 -3.15 6.74 17.44
CA SER A 97 -2.52 5.41 17.42
C SER A 97 -2.33 4.88 16.00
N VAL A 98 -1.24 4.15 15.80
CA VAL A 98 -1.00 3.40 14.54
C VAL A 98 -1.48 1.94 14.63
N GLN A 99 -2.20 1.58 15.69
CA GLN A 99 -2.75 0.24 15.80
C GLN A 99 -3.88 0.01 14.78
N PRO A 100 -4.00 -1.21 14.23
CA PRO A 100 -5.06 -1.49 13.28
C PRO A 100 -6.44 -1.39 13.90
N THR A 101 -7.38 -0.83 13.14
CA THR A 101 -8.80 -0.79 13.48
C THR A 101 -9.50 -2.06 12.97
N LEU A 102 -10.78 -2.22 13.34
CA LEU A 102 -11.58 -3.31 12.77
C LEU A 102 -11.68 -3.21 11.24
N ALA A 103 -11.76 -2.00 10.72
CA ALA A 103 -11.80 -1.77 9.27
C ALA A 103 -10.49 -2.22 8.60
N ASP A 104 -9.34 -1.93 9.22
CA ASP A 104 -8.05 -2.44 8.76
C ASP A 104 -8.04 -3.96 8.73
N GLY A 105 -8.52 -4.59 9.77
CA GLY A 105 -8.54 -6.06 9.87
C GLY A 105 -9.39 -6.70 8.78
N ARG A 106 -10.56 -6.14 8.50
CA ARG A 106 -11.44 -6.63 7.43
C ARG A 106 -10.82 -6.46 6.06
N LEU A 107 -10.25 -5.29 5.80
CA LEU A 107 -9.59 -5.00 4.53
C LEU A 107 -8.37 -5.91 4.33
N LEU A 108 -7.56 -6.07 5.36
CA LEU A 108 -6.38 -6.94 5.34
C LEU A 108 -6.76 -8.39 5.02
N PHE A 109 -7.81 -8.91 5.63
CA PHE A 109 -8.31 -10.25 5.33
C PHE A 109 -8.67 -10.39 3.84
N GLN A 110 -9.42 -9.43 3.31
CA GLN A 110 -9.83 -9.43 1.90
C GLN A 110 -8.61 -9.30 0.96
N ILE A 111 -7.64 -8.47 1.31
CA ILE A 111 -6.41 -8.28 0.55
C ILE A 111 -5.65 -9.62 0.45
N ARG A 112 -5.47 -10.30 1.57
CA ARG A 112 -4.73 -11.57 1.60
C ARG A 112 -5.42 -12.66 0.78
N GLU A 113 -6.75 -12.77 0.89
CA GLU A 113 -7.52 -13.73 0.11
C GLU A 113 -7.41 -13.45 -1.39
N MET A 114 -7.57 -12.19 -1.79
CA MET A 114 -7.49 -11.81 -3.20
C MET A 114 -6.08 -11.97 -3.76
N ALA A 115 -5.06 -11.64 -2.97
CA ALA A 115 -3.66 -11.82 -3.36
C ALA A 115 -3.36 -13.29 -3.68
N ARG A 116 -3.87 -14.20 -2.86
CA ARG A 116 -3.74 -15.64 -3.09
C ARG A 116 -4.41 -16.05 -4.41
N LEU A 117 -5.63 -15.60 -4.66
CA LEU A 117 -6.39 -15.93 -5.87
C LEU A 117 -5.72 -15.35 -7.12
N CYS A 118 -5.22 -14.14 -7.06
CA CYS A 118 -4.55 -13.47 -8.19
C CYS A 118 -3.09 -13.88 -8.35
N GLN A 119 -2.55 -14.65 -7.41
CA GLN A 119 -1.13 -15.06 -7.41
C GLN A 119 -0.18 -13.84 -7.42
N ILE A 120 -0.53 -12.80 -6.66
CA ILE A 120 0.31 -11.64 -6.43
C ILE A 120 0.81 -11.71 -4.99
N GLU A 121 2.13 -11.59 -4.78
CA GLU A 121 2.72 -11.69 -3.44
C GLU A 121 2.34 -10.47 -2.60
N PHE A 122 1.64 -10.70 -1.47
CA PHE A 122 1.39 -9.67 -0.48
C PHE A 122 2.60 -9.53 0.44
N VAL A 123 3.25 -8.37 0.41
CA VAL A 123 4.48 -8.13 1.17
C VAL A 123 4.18 -7.62 2.58
N ASP A 124 3.37 -6.56 2.70
CA ASP A 124 3.05 -5.99 4.01
C ASP A 124 1.85 -5.03 3.94
N TYR A 125 1.29 -4.76 5.12
CA TYR A 125 0.28 -3.74 5.35
C TYR A 125 0.77 -2.83 6.47
N PHE A 126 0.98 -1.56 6.16
CA PHE A 126 1.50 -0.58 7.09
C PHE A 126 0.42 0.40 7.53
N ILE A 127 0.52 0.84 8.79
CA ILE A 127 -0.17 2.02 9.28
C ILE A 127 0.94 2.91 9.84
N ALA A 128 1.05 4.14 9.37
CA ALA A 128 2.15 5.00 9.73
C ALA A 128 1.71 6.44 9.98
N ARG A 129 2.40 7.10 10.88
CA ARG A 129 2.35 8.56 11.07
C ARG A 129 3.54 9.17 10.34
N LEU A 130 3.25 10.17 9.51
CA LEU A 130 4.31 10.85 8.74
C LEU A 130 5.08 11.88 9.59
N ASP A 131 4.49 12.33 10.71
CA ASP A 131 5.09 13.31 11.65
C ASP A 131 6.05 12.66 12.66
N SER A 132 6.19 11.34 12.64
CA SER A 132 7.02 10.60 13.58
C SER A 132 7.51 9.30 12.94
N HIS A 133 8.28 8.53 13.71
CA HIS A 133 8.74 7.21 13.26
C HIS A 133 7.81 6.07 13.70
N ARG A 134 6.61 6.38 14.18
CA ARG A 134 5.65 5.37 14.60
C ARG A 134 5.01 4.70 13.41
N PHE A 135 5.02 3.38 13.42
CA PHE A 135 4.33 2.60 12.40
C PHE A 135 3.92 1.22 12.95
N TYR A 136 2.92 0.65 12.30
CA TYR A 136 2.52 -0.74 12.43
C TYR A 136 2.87 -1.46 11.13
N SER A 137 3.41 -2.68 11.24
CA SER A 137 3.63 -3.59 10.13
C SER A 137 2.92 -4.90 10.44
N TRP A 138 2.02 -5.30 9.55
CA TRP A 138 1.33 -6.59 9.71
C TRP A 138 2.35 -7.74 9.73
N ARG A 139 3.33 -7.72 8.85
CA ARG A 139 4.31 -8.80 8.74
C ARG A 139 5.13 -8.95 10.02
N GLU A 140 5.59 -7.86 10.61
CA GLU A 140 6.33 -7.90 11.87
C GLU A 140 5.44 -8.35 13.03
N SER A 141 4.20 -7.88 13.06
CA SER A 141 3.22 -8.27 14.07
C SER A 141 2.85 -9.76 13.97
N ASP A 142 2.66 -10.28 12.76
CA ASP A 142 2.37 -11.69 12.52
C ASP A 142 3.52 -12.60 12.97
N ARG A 143 4.76 -12.18 12.69
CA ARG A 143 5.94 -12.92 13.14
C ARG A 143 6.06 -12.99 14.67
N ARG A 144 5.69 -11.91 15.38
CA ARG A 144 5.72 -11.87 16.84
C ARG A 144 4.63 -12.76 17.46
N ALA A 145 3.49 -12.88 16.78
CA ALA A 145 2.37 -13.72 17.23
C ALA A 145 2.59 -15.21 16.98
N ALA A 146 3.51 -15.57 16.08
CA ALA A 146 3.78 -16.95 15.71
C ALA A 146 4.63 -17.71 16.76
#